data_459d2e59aacbe267c5ba859a3fb9859e
#
_entry.id   459d2e59aacbe267c5ba859a3fb9859e
#
_cell.length_a   1.000
_cell.length_b   1.000
_cell.length_c   1.000
_cell.angle_alpha   90.00
_cell.angle_beta   90.00
_cell.angle_gamma   90.00
#
_symmetry.space_group_name_H-M   'P 1'
#
loop_
_entity.id
_entity.type
_entity.pdbx_description
1 polymer ?
#
loop_
_entity_poly.entity_id
_entity_poly.type
_entity_poly.pdbx_seq_one_letter_code
_entity_poly.pdbx_strand_id
1 'polypeptide(L)'
;MANNESTDVIREKVDSFEYKPQISSFGHVLKVGDGIFWADGLEGLQLSELVELPGEIYGMALSLAENYNGIALLNGEYEVTEGMEVRGTGHVVQVPVQGLEGRIVDPIGRPLDAQGPIQSLKFRPVEREAPAIIDRDAVERPLQTGWLAIDAMVPIGKGQRELIIG
;
A
#
# COMPACT_ATOMS: atom_id res chain seq x y z
N MET A 1 -47.13 -19.90 8.45
CA MET A 1 -46.10 -20.69 7.70
C MET A 1 -44.89 -19.87 7.28
N ALA A 2 -44.72 -18.62 7.73
CA ALA A 2 -43.60 -17.75 7.30
C ALA A 2 -42.36 -17.74 8.22
N ASN A 3 -42.35 -18.51 9.32
CA ASN A 3 -41.29 -18.46 10.32
C ASN A 3 -40.17 -19.51 10.15
N ASN A 4 -40.33 -20.47 9.24
CA ASN A 4 -39.31 -21.52 9.06
C ASN A 4 -38.19 -21.15 8.08
N GLU A 5 -38.48 -20.42 7.02
CA GLU A 5 -37.45 -20.05 6.03
C GLU A 5 -36.35 -19.15 6.61
N SER A 6 -36.70 -18.22 7.48
CA SER A 6 -35.72 -17.34 8.13
C SER A 6 -34.81 -18.09 9.10
N THR A 7 -35.35 -19.13 9.77
CA THR A 7 -34.57 -19.95 10.70
C THR A 7 -33.63 -20.90 10.00
N ASP A 8 -34.02 -21.42 8.85
CA ASP A 8 -33.19 -22.32 8.03
C ASP A 8 -32.02 -21.57 7.36
N VAL A 9 -32.24 -20.34 6.89
CA VAL A 9 -31.17 -19.46 6.36
C VAL A 9 -30.16 -19.08 7.43
N ILE A 10 -30.62 -18.85 8.68
CA ILE A 10 -29.73 -18.55 9.80
C ILE A 10 -28.92 -19.80 10.18
N ARG A 11 -29.54 -20.97 10.22
CA ARG A 11 -28.84 -22.23 10.47
C ARG A 11 -27.77 -22.51 9.42
N GLU A 12 -28.11 -22.39 8.14
CA GLU A 12 -27.17 -22.59 7.04
C GLU A 12 -25.96 -21.64 7.13
N LYS A 13 -26.18 -20.37 7.50
CA LYS A 13 -25.10 -19.40 7.75
C LYS A 13 -24.27 -19.72 8.99
N VAL A 14 -24.87 -20.23 10.05
CA VAL A 14 -24.15 -20.64 11.26
C VAL A 14 -23.34 -21.91 11.02
N ASP A 15 -23.92 -22.89 10.31
CA ASP A 15 -23.23 -24.16 9.99
C ASP A 15 -22.11 -23.96 8.96
N SER A 16 -22.21 -22.94 8.09
CA SER A 16 -21.16 -22.55 7.14
C SER A 16 -20.15 -21.56 7.71
N PHE A 17 -20.35 -21.07 8.95
CA PHE A 17 -19.47 -20.11 9.60
C PHE A 17 -18.23 -20.82 10.15
N GLU A 18 -17.19 -20.86 9.33
CA GLU A 18 -15.86 -21.29 9.76
C GLU A 18 -15.17 -20.13 10.48
N TYR A 19 -15.14 -20.18 11.80
CA TYR A 19 -14.35 -19.22 12.58
C TYR A 19 -12.86 -19.46 12.33
N LYS A 20 -12.27 -18.65 11.47
CA LYS A 20 -10.81 -18.55 11.35
C LYS A 20 -10.37 -17.43 12.30
N PRO A 21 -9.73 -17.74 13.43
CA PRO A 21 -9.14 -16.67 14.24
C PRO A 21 -8.14 -15.93 13.37
N GLN A 22 -8.42 -14.68 13.06
CA GLN A 22 -7.39 -13.78 12.55
C GLN A 22 -6.47 -13.48 13.72
N ILE A 23 -5.30 -14.09 13.71
CA ILE A 23 -4.23 -13.73 14.61
C ILE A 23 -3.71 -12.39 14.09
N SER A 24 -4.25 -11.30 14.58
CA SER A 24 -3.64 -10.00 14.40
C SER A 24 -2.37 -9.96 15.25
N SER A 25 -1.23 -9.83 14.63
CA SER A 25 0.02 -9.63 15.35
C SER A 25 0.02 -8.23 15.97
N PHE A 26 0.43 -8.15 17.23
CA PHE A 26 0.52 -6.89 17.97
C PHE A 26 1.97 -6.61 18.30
N GLY A 27 2.32 -5.33 18.30
CA GLY A 27 3.62 -4.84 18.69
C GLY A 27 3.52 -3.45 19.28
N HIS A 28 4.65 -2.90 19.66
CA HIS A 28 4.75 -1.54 20.16
C HIS A 28 5.84 -0.78 19.41
N VAL A 29 5.61 0.49 19.23
CA VAL A 29 6.60 1.40 18.63
C VAL A 29 7.76 1.55 19.61
N LEU A 30 8.97 1.18 19.18
CA LEU A 30 10.20 1.31 19.95
C LEU A 30 10.87 2.66 19.75
N LYS A 31 10.83 3.16 18.51
CA LYS A 31 11.51 4.40 18.11
C LYS A 31 10.86 4.96 16.87
N VAL A 32 10.84 6.27 16.73
CA VAL A 32 10.34 7.01 15.56
C VAL A 32 11.41 7.96 15.04
N GLY A 33 11.53 8.09 13.73
CA GLY A 33 12.41 9.06 13.09
C GLY A 33 12.34 9.04 11.58
N ASP A 34 12.34 10.23 10.97
CA ASP A 34 12.43 10.43 9.52
C ASP A 34 11.38 9.66 8.70
N GLY A 35 10.11 9.67 9.16
CA GLY A 35 9.02 8.98 8.46
C GLY A 35 9.04 7.45 8.58
N ILE A 36 9.90 6.91 9.45
CA ILE A 36 10.03 5.48 9.75
C ILE A 36 9.84 5.28 11.24
N PHE A 37 9.23 4.18 11.64
CA PHE A 37 9.27 3.73 13.01
C PHE A 37 9.72 2.27 13.10
N TRP A 38 10.27 1.92 14.24
CA TRP A 38 10.66 0.55 14.58
C TRP A 38 9.70 0.03 15.62
N ALA A 39 9.21 -1.18 15.41
CA ALA A 39 8.28 -1.85 16.33
C ALA A 39 8.80 -3.24 16.70
N ASP A 40 8.57 -3.63 17.94
CA ASP A 40 8.72 -5.01 18.39
C ASP A 40 7.44 -5.82 18.18
N GLY A 41 7.46 -7.08 18.57
CA GLY A 41 6.32 -7.97 18.38
C GLY A 41 6.04 -8.23 16.91
N LEU A 42 4.79 -8.10 16.47
CA LEU A 42 4.37 -8.29 15.08
C LEU A 42 4.80 -9.64 14.50
N GLU A 43 4.64 -10.72 15.27
CA GLU A 43 5.00 -12.05 14.81
C GLU A 43 4.23 -12.42 13.53
N GLY A 44 4.96 -12.90 12.51
CA GLY A 44 4.38 -13.27 11.23
C GLY A 44 4.12 -12.11 10.27
N LEU A 45 4.59 -10.89 10.57
CA LEU A 45 4.53 -9.75 9.67
C LEU A 45 5.23 -10.07 8.35
N GLN A 46 4.65 -9.63 7.23
CA GLN A 46 5.21 -9.82 5.89
C GLN A 46 5.80 -8.51 5.36
N LEU A 47 6.77 -8.61 4.44
CA LEU A 47 7.23 -7.43 3.71
C LEU A 47 6.08 -6.80 2.92
N SER A 48 6.06 -5.46 2.89
CA SER A 48 5.00 -4.65 2.27
C SER A 48 3.62 -4.84 2.90
N GLU A 49 3.53 -5.46 4.08
CA GLU A 49 2.29 -5.56 4.82
C GLU A 49 1.86 -4.19 5.37
N LEU A 50 0.56 -3.92 5.28
CA LEU A 50 -0.07 -2.77 5.91
C LEU A 50 -0.16 -3.01 7.41
N VAL A 51 0.31 -2.06 8.19
CA VAL A 51 0.11 -2.02 9.65
C VAL A 51 -0.72 -0.81 10.02
N GLU A 52 -1.45 -0.94 11.11
CA GLU A 52 -2.37 0.08 11.62
C GLU A 52 -1.97 0.48 13.04
N LEU A 53 -1.99 1.79 13.30
CA LEU A 53 -1.82 2.39 14.62
C LEU A 53 -3.11 3.14 15.01
N PRO A 54 -3.30 3.46 16.30
CA PRO A 54 -4.42 4.27 16.75
C PRO A 54 -4.47 5.63 16.03
N GLY A 55 -5.67 6.13 15.73
CA GLY A 55 -5.86 7.42 15.05
C GLY A 55 -5.89 7.31 13.52
N GLU A 56 -6.17 6.13 12.96
CA GLU A 56 -6.18 5.89 11.50
C GLU A 56 -4.82 6.17 10.83
N ILE A 57 -3.75 5.89 11.56
CA ILE A 57 -2.39 5.99 11.09
C ILE A 57 -1.99 4.64 10.49
N TYR A 58 -1.34 4.68 9.34
CA TYR A 58 -0.95 3.49 8.60
C TYR A 58 0.53 3.50 8.29
N GLY A 59 1.10 2.31 8.28
CA GLY A 59 2.48 2.09 7.88
C GLY A 59 2.62 0.89 6.95
N MET A 60 3.75 0.78 6.30
CA MET A 60 4.12 -0.34 5.45
C MET A 60 5.41 -0.97 5.96
N ALA A 61 5.40 -2.27 6.18
CA ALA A 61 6.58 -3.02 6.59
C ALA A 61 7.65 -3.03 5.50
N LEU A 62 8.80 -2.45 5.76
CA LEU A 62 9.94 -2.37 4.82
C LEU A 62 11.09 -3.30 5.19
N SER A 63 11.26 -3.58 6.48
CA SER A 63 12.37 -4.40 6.97
C SER A 63 11.88 -5.28 8.10
N LEU A 64 12.22 -6.55 8.01
CA LEU A 64 11.89 -7.54 9.03
C LEU A 64 13.21 -8.05 9.65
N ALA A 65 13.31 -7.94 10.96
CA ALA A 65 14.45 -8.43 11.72
C ALA A 65 13.95 -9.26 12.92
N GLU A 66 14.83 -10.00 13.53
CA GLU A 66 14.47 -10.93 14.63
C GLU A 66 13.88 -10.20 15.85
N ASN A 67 14.38 -9.01 16.16
CA ASN A 67 14.00 -8.28 17.37
C ASN A 67 13.15 -7.03 17.12
N TYR A 68 13.09 -6.55 15.90
CA TYR A 68 12.32 -5.36 15.53
C TYR A 68 12.01 -5.31 14.03
N ASN A 69 10.95 -4.65 13.68
CA ASN A 69 10.53 -4.45 12.31
C ASN A 69 10.59 -2.95 11.96
N GLY A 70 11.15 -2.63 10.80
CA GLY A 70 11.20 -1.27 10.26
C GLY A 70 9.99 -1.00 9.38
N ILE A 71 9.23 0.04 9.72
CA ILE A 71 7.95 0.33 9.10
C ILE A 71 7.97 1.79 8.62
N ALA A 72 7.70 2.01 7.33
CA ALA A 72 7.52 3.35 6.79
C ALA A 72 6.11 3.86 7.08
N LEU A 73 6.00 5.09 7.56
CA LEU A 73 4.72 5.75 7.74
C LEU A 73 4.15 6.17 6.39
N LEU A 74 2.89 5.88 6.19
CA LEU A 74 2.13 6.30 5.01
C LEU A 74 1.34 7.58 5.26
N ASN A 75 1.07 7.89 6.53
CA ASN A 75 0.43 9.12 7.00
C ASN A 75 0.75 9.34 8.50
N GLY A 76 0.36 10.47 9.05
CA GLY A 76 0.43 10.73 10.50
C GLY A 76 1.85 10.82 11.08
N GLU A 77 2.84 11.29 10.31
CA GLU A 77 4.27 11.32 10.71
C GLU A 77 4.52 11.98 12.06
N TYR A 78 3.78 13.03 12.39
CA TYR A 78 3.96 13.78 13.64
C TYR A 78 3.11 13.26 14.82
N GLU A 79 2.30 12.26 14.60
CA GLU A 79 1.36 11.73 15.60
C GLU A 79 1.87 10.45 16.26
N VAL A 80 2.85 9.78 15.64
CA VAL A 80 3.38 8.52 16.15
C VAL A 80 4.40 8.79 17.27
N THR A 81 4.21 8.09 18.38
CA THR A 81 5.10 8.19 19.56
C THR A 81 5.55 6.79 20.02
N GLU A 82 6.69 6.76 20.71
CA GLU A 82 7.19 5.53 21.33
C GLU A 82 6.15 4.94 22.31
N GLY A 83 6.03 3.63 22.31
CA GLY A 83 5.07 2.88 23.12
C GLY A 83 3.66 2.76 22.54
N MET A 84 3.36 3.39 21.39
CA MET A 84 2.06 3.19 20.72
C MET A 84 1.92 1.74 20.26
N GLU A 85 0.71 1.23 20.38
CA GLU A 85 0.34 -0.10 19.87
C GLU A 85 0.32 -0.07 18.35
N VAL A 86 0.85 -1.11 17.73
CA VAL A 86 0.82 -1.32 16.29
C VAL A 86 0.27 -2.70 15.98
N ARG A 87 -0.56 -2.82 14.94
CA ARG A 87 -1.23 -4.06 14.53
C ARG A 87 -0.89 -4.41 13.11
N GLY A 88 -0.51 -5.66 12.88
CA GLY A 88 -0.44 -6.23 11.54
C GLY A 88 -1.85 -6.51 11.00
N THR A 89 -2.09 -6.17 9.74
CA THR A 89 -3.40 -6.39 9.10
C THR A 89 -3.49 -7.73 8.37
N GLY A 90 -2.35 -8.41 8.14
CA GLY A 90 -2.26 -9.64 7.35
C GLY A 90 -2.41 -9.41 5.84
N HIS A 91 -2.42 -8.16 5.39
CA HIS A 91 -2.59 -7.81 3.98
C HIS A 91 -1.48 -6.86 3.52
N VAL A 92 -0.91 -7.12 2.35
CA VAL A 92 0.03 -6.19 1.73
C VAL A 92 -0.66 -4.88 1.35
N VAL A 93 0.09 -3.78 1.38
CA VAL A 93 -0.43 -2.46 0.99
C VAL A 93 -0.90 -2.50 -0.46
N GLN A 94 -2.16 -2.15 -0.68
CA GLN A 94 -2.79 -2.13 -1.98
C GLN A 94 -3.42 -0.77 -2.24
N VAL A 95 -3.44 -0.38 -3.51
CA VAL A 95 -4.06 0.86 -3.97
C VAL A 95 -5.14 0.58 -5.00
N PRO A 96 -6.21 1.37 -5.04
CA PRO A 96 -7.20 1.30 -6.11
C PRO A 96 -6.52 1.63 -7.45
N VAL A 97 -6.97 1.00 -8.53
CA VAL A 97 -6.42 1.23 -9.89
C VAL A 97 -7.45 1.76 -10.86
N GLN A 98 -8.62 2.13 -10.37
CA GLN A 98 -9.69 2.73 -11.16
C GLN A 98 -10.19 4.00 -10.49
N GLY A 99 -10.63 4.98 -11.27
CA GLY A 99 -11.19 6.23 -10.76
C GLY A 99 -10.16 7.18 -10.14
N LEU A 100 -8.88 7.04 -10.49
CA LEU A 100 -7.78 7.89 -9.99
C LEU A 100 -7.46 9.07 -10.91
N GLU A 101 -8.00 9.07 -12.13
CA GLU A 101 -7.71 10.13 -13.11
C GLU A 101 -8.17 11.49 -12.60
N GLY A 102 -7.25 12.45 -12.53
CA GLY A 102 -7.51 13.80 -12.03
C GLY A 102 -7.76 13.90 -10.52
N ARG A 103 -7.49 12.84 -9.74
CA ARG A 103 -7.66 12.78 -8.29
C ARG A 103 -6.34 12.97 -7.55
N ILE A 104 -6.41 13.54 -6.35
CA ILE A 104 -5.31 13.61 -5.40
C ILE A 104 -5.59 12.62 -4.29
N VAL A 105 -4.67 11.69 -4.08
CA VAL A 105 -4.82 10.61 -3.11
C VAL A 105 -3.58 10.45 -2.24
N ASP A 106 -3.76 9.87 -1.07
CA ASP A 106 -2.67 9.43 -0.20
C ASP A 106 -2.01 8.12 -0.72
N PRO A 107 -0.93 7.63 -0.08
CA PRO A 107 -0.25 6.41 -0.51
C PRO A 107 -1.09 5.12 -0.50
N ILE A 108 -2.21 5.11 0.21
CA ILE A 108 -3.15 3.96 0.24
C ILE A 108 -4.41 4.20 -0.61
N GLY A 109 -4.43 5.30 -1.38
CA GLY A 109 -5.51 5.61 -2.32
C GLY A 109 -6.70 6.31 -1.70
N ARG A 110 -6.59 6.88 -0.48
CA ARG A 110 -7.66 7.69 0.10
C ARG A 110 -7.64 9.09 -0.52
N PRO A 111 -8.83 9.65 -0.86
CA PRO A 111 -8.89 10.95 -1.52
C PRO A 111 -8.49 12.09 -0.56
N LEU A 112 -7.66 13.00 -1.06
CA LEU A 112 -7.24 14.24 -0.38
C LEU A 112 -7.85 15.50 -1.03
N ASP A 113 -8.57 15.34 -2.13
CA ASP A 113 -9.08 16.43 -2.99
C ASP A 113 -10.51 16.86 -2.68
N ALA A 114 -11.11 16.36 -1.62
CA ALA A 114 -12.50 16.63 -1.22
C ALA A 114 -13.57 16.28 -2.30
N GLN A 115 -13.23 15.50 -3.32
CA GLN A 115 -14.15 15.12 -4.40
C GLN A 115 -14.91 13.81 -4.11
N GLY A 116 -14.97 13.39 -2.85
CA GLY A 116 -15.66 12.18 -2.41
C GLY A 116 -14.84 10.89 -2.61
N PRO A 117 -15.37 9.74 -2.19
CA PRO A 117 -14.67 8.47 -2.18
C PRO A 117 -14.35 7.98 -3.59
N ILE A 118 -13.23 7.27 -3.73
CA ILE A 118 -12.85 6.61 -4.98
C ILE A 118 -13.57 5.28 -5.05
N GLN A 119 -14.33 5.09 -6.13
CA GLN A 119 -14.99 3.83 -6.41
C GLN A 119 -14.09 2.97 -7.30
N SER A 120 -13.47 1.96 -6.72
CA SER A 120 -12.67 1.00 -7.45
C SER A 120 -13.06 -0.42 -7.07
N LEU A 121 -13.26 -1.25 -8.07
CA LEU A 121 -13.47 -2.70 -7.91
C LEU A 121 -12.16 -3.50 -8.03
N LYS A 122 -11.06 -2.82 -8.39
CA LYS A 122 -9.76 -3.46 -8.59
C LYS A 122 -8.71 -2.75 -7.76
N PHE A 123 -7.91 -3.55 -7.07
CA PHE A 123 -6.76 -3.10 -6.28
C PHE A 123 -5.52 -3.80 -6.77
N ARG A 124 -4.36 -3.18 -6.58
CA ARG A 124 -3.05 -3.77 -6.86
C ARG A 124 -2.10 -3.51 -5.71
N PRO A 125 -1.20 -4.44 -5.39
CA PRO A 125 -0.11 -4.18 -4.47
C PRO A 125 0.72 -2.98 -4.92
N VAL A 126 1.15 -2.17 -3.97
CA VAL A 126 2.04 -1.02 -4.23
C VAL A 126 3.39 -1.51 -4.74
N GLU A 127 3.93 -2.53 -4.09
CA GLU A 127 5.14 -3.18 -4.54
C GLU A 127 4.84 -4.45 -5.33
N ARG A 128 5.51 -4.60 -6.46
CA ARG A 128 5.43 -5.75 -7.33
C ARG A 128 6.68 -5.86 -8.18
N GLU A 129 6.96 -7.03 -8.66
CA GLU A 129 8.08 -7.28 -9.55
C GLU A 129 7.99 -6.43 -10.82
N ALA A 130 9.12 -5.84 -11.20
CA ALA A 130 9.24 -5.12 -12.46
C ALA A 130 9.20 -6.12 -13.63
N PRO A 131 8.67 -5.73 -14.81
CA PRO A 131 8.74 -6.56 -16.00
C PRO A 131 10.17 -6.97 -16.31
N ALA A 132 10.40 -8.24 -16.67
CA ALA A 132 11.68 -8.73 -17.10
C ALA A 132 12.15 -8.02 -18.40
N ILE A 133 13.42 -8.13 -18.72
CA ILE A 133 13.99 -7.48 -19.91
C ILE A 133 13.29 -7.96 -21.18
N ILE A 134 12.93 -9.23 -21.25
CA ILE A 134 12.24 -9.83 -22.39
C ILE A 134 10.79 -9.39 -22.53
N ASP A 135 10.18 -8.89 -21.45
CA ASP A 135 8.78 -8.43 -21.41
C ASP A 135 8.66 -6.94 -21.77
N ARG A 136 9.78 -6.28 -22.02
CA ARG A 136 9.82 -4.85 -22.33
C ARG A 136 9.96 -4.65 -23.83
N ASP A 137 9.12 -3.78 -24.37
CA ASP A 137 9.25 -3.32 -25.75
C ASP A 137 10.52 -2.48 -25.92
N ALA A 138 11.09 -2.51 -27.13
CA ALA A 138 12.18 -1.62 -27.50
C ALA A 138 11.72 -0.14 -27.49
N VAL A 139 12.66 0.75 -27.15
CA VAL A 139 12.40 2.19 -27.19
C VAL A 139 12.52 2.68 -28.64
N GLU A 140 11.37 2.85 -29.30
CA GLU A 140 11.32 3.22 -30.72
C GLU A 140 10.75 4.62 -30.98
N ARG A 141 10.02 5.17 -30.03
CA ARG A 141 9.32 6.45 -30.20
C ARG A 141 10.05 7.57 -29.47
N PRO A 142 10.47 8.65 -30.17
CA PRO A 142 11.10 9.80 -29.53
C PRO A 142 10.09 10.57 -28.66
N LEU A 143 10.59 11.07 -27.53
CA LEU A 143 9.92 12.05 -26.70
C LEU A 143 10.34 13.44 -27.14
N GLN A 144 9.42 14.25 -27.63
CA GLN A 144 9.69 15.66 -27.94
C GLN A 144 9.60 16.46 -26.64
N THR A 145 10.73 16.95 -26.15
CA THR A 145 10.81 17.75 -24.93
C THR A 145 10.50 19.22 -25.17
N GLY A 146 10.64 19.69 -26.41
CA GLY A 146 10.56 21.09 -26.78
C GLY A 146 11.86 21.88 -26.58
N TRP A 147 12.90 21.24 -26.06
CA TRP A 147 14.25 21.83 -25.90
C TRP A 147 15.12 21.40 -27.07
N LEU A 148 15.42 22.35 -27.97
CA LEU A 148 16.17 22.06 -29.17
C LEU A 148 17.51 21.34 -28.89
N ALA A 149 18.20 21.74 -27.86
CA ALA A 149 19.48 21.13 -27.49
C ALA A 149 19.35 19.64 -27.14
N ILE A 150 18.28 19.25 -26.43
CA ILE A 150 18.00 17.87 -26.06
C ILE A 150 17.51 17.11 -27.29
N ASP A 151 16.49 17.62 -27.96
CA ASP A 151 15.81 16.92 -29.04
C ASP A 151 16.73 16.68 -30.26
N ALA A 152 17.73 17.60 -30.50
CA ALA A 152 18.64 17.51 -31.62
C ALA A 152 19.96 16.77 -31.31
N MET A 153 20.45 16.85 -30.07
CA MET A 153 21.79 16.33 -29.71
C MET A 153 21.76 15.06 -28.88
N VAL A 154 20.79 14.93 -27.97
CA VAL A 154 20.63 13.78 -27.07
C VAL A 154 19.15 13.39 -26.99
N PRO A 155 18.56 12.92 -28.12
CA PRO A 155 17.13 12.61 -28.14
C PRO A 155 16.75 11.54 -27.13
N ILE A 156 15.67 11.77 -26.39
CA ILE A 156 15.14 10.87 -25.38
C ILE A 156 14.00 10.05 -26.00
N GLY A 157 13.99 8.76 -25.75
CA GLY A 157 12.90 7.88 -26.17
C GLY A 157 11.81 7.70 -25.11
N LYS A 158 10.58 7.51 -25.53
CA LYS A 158 9.47 7.19 -24.62
C LYS A 158 9.70 5.83 -23.97
N GLY A 159 9.82 5.82 -22.64
CA GLY A 159 10.16 4.63 -21.85
C GLY A 159 11.64 4.53 -21.46
N GLN A 160 12.48 5.46 -21.94
CA GLN A 160 13.87 5.56 -21.55
C GLN A 160 13.99 6.16 -20.13
N ARG A 161 15.03 5.72 -19.42
CA ARG A 161 15.46 6.32 -18.15
C ARG A 161 16.63 7.25 -18.43
N GLU A 162 16.49 8.51 -18.08
CA GLU A 162 17.49 9.55 -18.28
C GLU A 162 17.84 10.22 -16.96
N LEU A 163 19.11 10.58 -16.79
CA LEU A 163 19.61 11.32 -15.64
C LEU A 163 20.16 12.65 -16.10
N ILE A 164 19.63 13.74 -15.56
CA ILE A 164 20.11 15.10 -15.78
C ILE A 164 20.83 15.55 -14.51
N ILE A 165 22.12 15.85 -14.65
CA ILE A 165 22.97 16.34 -13.56
C ILE A 165 23.38 17.75 -13.88
N GLY A 166 23.18 18.67 -12.96
CA GLY A 166 23.57 20.06 -13.07
C GLY A 166 24.17 20.61 -11.80
#